data_19207d902d29080c86648181c727134c
#
_entry.id   19207d902d29080c86648181c727134c
#
_cell.length_a   1.000
_cell.length_b   1.000
_cell.length_c   1.000
_cell.angle_alpha   90.00
_cell.angle_beta   90.00
_cell.angle_gamma   90.00
#
_symmetry.space_group_name_H-M   'P 1'
#
loop_
_entity.id
_entity.type
_entity.pdbx_description
1 polymer ?
#
loop_
_entity_poly.entity_id
_entity_poly.type
_entity_poly.pdbx_seq_one_letter_code
_entity_poly.pdbx_strand_id
1 'polypeptide(L)'
;DITGRMTELRPGDLIVGALGARHALHGYSGRVPERVQVGDRLQLLNIGGVLGVGASPAPGLGAPHEVEVLGCVQQFHGLDRGVGRPANIADAALEKLPLPAQLPPVLTLLGTSMDAGKTTAAAVIVGGLTRRGLRVAGGKLTGVSLRRDILQMADAGADPVSLFTDFGVVTSSPENAPPTARAILAHLAESEPDLIVLEMGDGLLGTYGVQAILDAPDLRAATTAIVLCAQDPVGAWGAQQLLADRHEARASLVSGPVTDNPVGREFCEKQLGLPAYNALLAPAELVDGCLDALELPRGAVAVPSP
;
A
#
# COMPACT_ATOMS: atom_id res chain seq x y z
N ASP A 1 0.57 2.73 18.30
CA ASP A 1 1.00 1.81 19.36
C ASP A 1 1.69 0.58 18.77
N ILE A 2 2.07 -0.38 19.60
CA ILE A 2 2.81 -1.59 19.18
C ILE A 2 2.00 -2.52 18.26
N THR A 3 0.68 -2.38 18.22
CA THR A 3 -0.20 -3.14 17.31
C THR A 3 -0.38 -2.48 15.96
N GLY A 4 0.19 -1.29 15.76
CA GLY A 4 0.01 -0.48 14.56
C GLY A 4 -1.27 0.34 14.54
N ARG A 5 -2.01 0.39 15.65
CA ARG A 5 -3.20 1.23 15.81
C ARG A 5 -2.81 2.66 16.18
N MET A 6 -3.65 3.62 15.82
CA MET A 6 -3.40 5.03 16.11
C MET A 6 -3.50 5.31 17.60
N THR A 7 -2.62 6.18 18.10
CA THR A 7 -2.65 6.74 19.44
C THR A 7 -2.36 8.24 19.40
N GLU A 8 -2.89 8.98 20.35
CA GLU A 8 -2.64 10.41 20.49
C GLU A 8 -1.23 10.62 21.06
N LEU A 9 -0.49 11.57 20.48
CA LEU A 9 0.82 12.01 20.98
C LEU A 9 0.67 13.32 21.75
N ARG A 10 1.36 13.40 22.89
CA ARG A 10 1.40 14.58 23.76
C ARG A 10 2.83 15.06 24.00
N PRO A 11 3.04 16.33 24.28
CA PRO A 11 4.35 16.84 24.72
C PRO A 11 4.85 16.03 25.92
N GLY A 12 6.09 15.53 25.82
CA GLY A 12 6.72 14.68 26.86
C GLY A 12 6.59 13.18 26.62
N ASP A 13 5.82 12.74 25.63
CA ASP A 13 5.76 11.32 25.27
C ASP A 13 7.10 10.86 24.70
N LEU A 14 7.49 9.62 25.05
CA LEU A 14 8.60 8.93 24.47
C LEU A 14 8.12 8.06 23.32
N ILE A 15 8.65 8.29 22.12
CA ILE A 15 8.30 7.51 20.93
C ILE A 15 9.53 6.81 20.34
N VAL A 16 9.29 5.72 19.63
CA VAL A 16 10.26 5.09 18.76
C VAL A 16 9.81 5.32 17.34
N GLY A 17 10.67 5.90 16.50
CA GLY A 17 10.41 6.14 15.09
C GLY A 17 11.52 5.60 14.22
N ALA A 18 11.23 5.45 12.93
CA ALA A 18 12.20 5.05 11.92
C ALA A 18 12.58 6.26 11.04
N LEU A 19 13.85 6.37 10.68
CA LEU A 19 14.30 7.38 9.73
C LEU A 19 13.77 7.02 8.33
N GLY A 20 13.13 8.00 7.67
CA GLY A 20 12.58 7.81 6.32
C GLY A 20 12.36 9.13 5.60
N ALA A 21 12.26 9.07 4.28
CA ALA A 21 11.83 10.20 3.46
C ALA A 21 10.32 10.13 3.20
N ARG A 22 9.72 11.28 2.96
CA ARG A 22 8.34 11.35 2.49
C ARG A 22 8.21 12.43 1.42
N HIS A 23 7.61 12.07 0.29
CA HIS A 23 7.31 12.98 -0.82
C HIS A 23 5.80 12.88 -1.09
N ALA A 24 5.03 13.75 -0.47
CA ALA A 24 3.56 13.65 -0.50
C ALA A 24 2.93 14.90 -1.07
N LEU A 25 1.94 14.74 -1.96
CA LEU A 25 1.09 15.84 -2.40
C LEU A 25 0.23 16.38 -1.25
N HIS A 26 -0.19 15.49 -0.34
CA HIS A 26 -0.93 15.84 0.88
C HIS A 26 -0.16 15.35 2.10
N GLY A 27 -0.01 16.20 3.11
CA GLY A 27 0.76 15.88 4.31
C GLY A 27 2.10 16.61 4.37
N TYR A 28 3.07 16.01 5.06
CA TYR A 28 4.42 16.57 5.17
C TYR A 28 5.35 15.89 4.15
N SER A 29 6.19 16.67 3.48
CA SER A 29 7.32 16.19 2.70
C SER A 29 8.60 16.46 3.45
N GLY A 30 9.52 15.49 3.50
CA GLY A 30 10.80 15.63 4.21
C GLY A 30 11.76 14.52 3.79
N ARG A 31 13.02 14.64 4.24
CA ARG A 31 14.10 13.73 3.84
C ARG A 31 14.78 13.09 5.05
N VAL A 32 15.49 11.99 4.82
CA VAL A 32 16.37 11.38 5.80
C VAL A 32 17.54 12.34 6.07
N PRO A 33 17.89 12.63 7.34
CA PRO A 33 19.08 13.39 7.67
C PRO A 33 20.37 12.62 7.33
N GLU A 34 21.43 13.33 6.96
CA GLU A 34 22.74 12.71 6.68
C GLU A 34 23.35 12.04 7.91
N ARG A 35 23.10 12.61 9.09
CA ARG A 35 23.53 12.09 10.39
C ARG A 35 22.51 12.46 11.45
N VAL A 36 22.49 11.69 12.53
CA VAL A 36 21.64 11.93 13.71
C VAL A 36 22.49 11.76 14.97
N GLN A 37 22.34 12.69 15.90
CA GLN A 37 23.02 12.68 17.20
C GLN A 37 22.00 12.97 18.32
N VAL A 38 22.32 12.56 19.53
CA VAL A 38 21.51 12.92 20.72
C VAL A 38 21.40 14.43 20.85
N GLY A 39 20.21 14.92 21.08
CA GLY A 39 19.87 16.34 21.13
C GLY A 39 19.46 16.96 19.80
N ASP A 40 19.63 16.27 18.67
CA ASP A 40 19.11 16.75 17.38
C ASP A 40 17.57 16.79 17.39
N ARG A 41 17.02 17.67 16.57
CA ARG A 41 15.57 17.75 16.34
C ARG A 41 15.20 17.15 15.01
N LEU A 42 14.26 16.23 15.05
CA LEU A 42 13.63 15.62 13.88
C LEU A 42 12.15 16.00 13.82
N GLN A 43 11.53 15.74 12.70
CA GLN A 43 10.13 16.04 12.45
C GLN A 43 9.37 14.74 12.12
N LEU A 44 8.18 14.61 12.68
CA LEU A 44 7.29 13.49 12.37
C LEU A 44 6.65 13.74 11.00
N LEU A 45 6.99 12.91 10.01
CA LEU A 45 6.56 13.08 8.63
C LEU A 45 5.21 12.42 8.34
N ASN A 46 4.84 11.40 9.10
CA ASN A 46 3.53 10.75 9.00
C ASN A 46 3.12 10.11 10.32
N ILE A 47 1.87 9.70 10.40
CA ILE A 47 1.29 9.04 11.58
C ILE A 47 1.80 7.59 11.78
N GLY A 48 2.65 7.09 10.89
CA GLY A 48 3.31 5.78 11.00
C GLY A 48 4.62 5.81 11.78
N GLY A 49 5.02 6.96 12.31
CA GLY A 49 6.26 7.08 13.10
C GLY A 49 7.51 7.28 12.24
N VAL A 50 7.39 7.77 11.02
CA VAL A 50 8.52 8.09 10.15
C VAL A 50 9.07 9.46 10.50
N LEU A 51 10.37 9.52 10.82
CA LEU A 51 11.09 10.71 11.23
C LEU A 51 12.05 11.18 10.14
N GLY A 52 12.12 12.49 9.95
CA GLY A 52 13.02 13.11 8.98
C GLY A 52 13.30 14.57 9.29
N VAL A 53 13.90 15.27 8.34
CA VAL A 53 14.22 16.71 8.44
C VAL A 53 13.74 17.48 7.21
N GLY A 54 13.62 18.80 7.36
CA GLY A 54 13.22 19.69 6.28
C GLY A 54 11.75 19.50 5.88
N ALA A 55 10.88 19.19 6.85
CA ALA A 55 9.47 18.98 6.59
C ALA A 55 8.80 20.22 6.03
N SER A 56 8.16 20.04 4.87
CA SER A 56 7.31 21.04 4.24
C SER A 56 5.86 20.58 4.35
N PRO A 57 4.98 21.32 5.04
CA PRO A 57 3.58 20.99 5.17
C PRO A 57 2.81 21.28 3.88
N ALA A 58 1.81 20.47 3.55
CA ALA A 58 0.81 20.84 2.57
C ALA A 58 -0.04 22.01 3.08
N PRO A 59 -0.66 22.80 2.19
CA PRO A 59 -1.54 23.90 2.58
C PRO A 59 -2.62 23.42 3.56
N GLY A 60 -2.86 24.19 4.62
CA GLY A 60 -3.85 23.89 5.66
C GLY A 60 -3.38 22.96 6.78
N LEU A 61 -2.19 22.37 6.67
CA LEU A 61 -1.54 21.66 7.78
C LEU A 61 -0.72 22.64 8.62
N GLY A 62 -0.76 22.45 9.93
CA GLY A 62 0.14 23.15 10.85
C GLY A 62 1.59 22.69 10.72
N ALA A 63 2.48 23.24 11.53
CA ALA A 63 3.86 22.78 11.62
C ALA A 63 3.90 21.28 12.01
N PRO A 64 4.88 20.52 11.48
CA PRO A 64 5.05 19.13 11.89
C PRO A 64 5.44 19.05 13.38
N HIS A 65 5.05 17.94 14.03
CA HIS A 65 5.51 17.68 15.38
C HIS A 65 7.04 17.50 15.38
N GLU A 66 7.71 18.26 16.23
CA GLU A 66 9.13 18.11 16.46
C GLU A 66 9.39 17.13 17.59
N VAL A 67 10.40 16.29 17.43
CA VAL A 67 10.89 15.34 18.43
C VAL A 67 12.37 15.56 18.66
N GLU A 68 12.79 15.47 19.91
CA GLU A 68 14.21 15.49 20.29
C GLU A 68 14.76 14.07 20.31
N VAL A 69 15.91 13.87 19.71
CA VAL A 69 16.60 12.58 19.70
C VAL A 69 17.23 12.33 21.06
N LEU A 70 16.71 11.35 21.78
CA LEU A 70 17.26 10.90 23.08
C LEU A 70 18.30 9.80 22.91
N GLY A 71 18.27 9.06 21.81
CA GLY A 71 19.17 7.96 21.51
C GLY A 71 18.68 7.11 20.36
N CYS A 72 19.31 5.97 20.17
CA CYS A 72 18.86 4.95 19.22
C CYS A 72 18.54 3.64 19.95
N VAL A 73 17.54 2.91 19.43
CA VAL A 73 17.26 1.54 19.90
C VAL A 73 18.50 0.68 19.65
N GLN A 74 18.90 -0.10 20.64
CA GLN A 74 20.06 -0.98 20.55
C GLN A 74 19.60 -2.41 20.32
N GLN A 75 20.29 -3.10 19.43
CA GLN A 75 20.13 -4.53 19.19
C GLN A 75 21.35 -5.27 19.72
N PHE A 76 21.12 -6.34 20.48
CA PHE A 76 22.15 -7.18 21.05
C PHE A 76 22.08 -8.57 20.40
N HIS A 77 23.20 -9.04 19.85
CA HIS A 77 23.27 -10.36 19.24
C HIS A 77 23.83 -11.37 20.24
N GLY A 78 23.10 -12.47 20.45
CA GLY A 78 23.52 -13.59 21.30
C GLY A 78 23.60 -13.24 22.78
N LEU A 79 24.53 -13.92 23.47
CA LEU A 79 24.80 -13.74 24.92
C LEU A 79 25.71 -12.54 25.22
N ASP A 80 26.22 -11.89 24.19
CA ASP A 80 27.13 -10.75 24.33
C ASP A 80 26.36 -9.48 24.70
N ARG A 81 26.08 -9.33 26.00
CA ARG A 81 25.29 -8.20 26.55
C ARG A 81 26.09 -6.90 26.66
N GLY A 82 27.37 -6.90 26.22
CA GLY A 82 28.28 -5.78 26.46
C GLY A 82 28.23 -4.67 25.42
N VAL A 83 28.03 -4.97 24.15
CA VAL A 83 28.06 -3.98 23.05
C VAL A 83 26.85 -4.16 22.15
N GLY A 84 25.88 -3.25 22.28
CA GLY A 84 24.77 -3.15 21.36
C GLY A 84 25.17 -2.41 20.07
N ARG A 85 24.52 -2.71 18.97
CA ARG A 85 24.56 -1.90 17.75
C ARG A 85 23.25 -1.14 17.56
N PRO A 86 23.26 0.03 16.92
CA PRO A 86 22.01 0.69 16.55
C PRO A 86 21.09 -0.27 15.76
N ALA A 87 19.86 -0.41 16.21
CA ALA A 87 18.87 -1.24 15.51
C ALA A 87 18.55 -0.64 14.13
N ASN A 88 18.44 -1.51 13.14
CA ASN A 88 17.98 -1.16 11.80
C ASN A 88 16.73 -1.99 11.49
N ILE A 89 15.75 -1.38 10.82
CA ILE A 89 14.53 -2.09 10.42
C ILE A 89 14.83 -3.31 9.54
N ALA A 90 15.91 -3.26 8.75
CA ALA A 90 16.36 -4.39 7.94
C ALA A 90 16.84 -5.59 8.76
N ASP A 91 17.21 -5.41 10.05
CA ASP A 91 17.65 -6.51 10.91
C ASP A 91 16.51 -7.47 11.28
N ALA A 92 15.27 -6.99 11.24
CA ALA A 92 14.05 -7.76 11.49
C ALA A 92 13.27 -8.07 10.19
N ALA A 93 13.87 -7.83 9.03
CA ALA A 93 13.24 -8.08 7.74
C ALA A 93 12.98 -9.58 7.54
N LEU A 94 11.82 -9.88 6.98
CA LEU A 94 11.50 -11.23 6.49
C LEU A 94 12.47 -11.63 5.37
N GLU A 95 12.66 -12.93 5.21
CA GLU A 95 13.48 -13.46 4.13
C GLU A 95 12.84 -13.12 2.76
N LYS A 96 13.67 -12.69 1.82
CA LYS A 96 13.23 -12.41 0.45
C LYS A 96 13.28 -13.68 -0.38
N LEU A 97 12.17 -14.38 -0.40
CA LEU A 97 12.00 -15.57 -1.23
C LEU A 97 11.88 -15.20 -2.73
N PRO A 98 12.29 -16.08 -3.64
CA PRO A 98 12.07 -15.88 -5.07
C PRO A 98 10.57 -15.93 -5.40
N LEU A 99 10.17 -15.18 -6.45
CA LEU A 99 8.79 -15.20 -6.91
C LEU A 99 8.42 -16.62 -7.40
N PRO A 100 7.32 -17.22 -6.89
CA PRO A 100 6.89 -18.53 -7.35
C PRO A 100 6.53 -18.53 -8.84
N ALA A 101 6.80 -19.67 -9.52
CA ALA A 101 6.44 -19.82 -10.93
C ALA A 101 4.93 -19.82 -11.18
N GLN A 102 4.14 -20.19 -10.17
CA GLN A 102 2.69 -20.14 -10.19
C GLN A 102 2.20 -19.34 -8.99
N LEU A 103 1.33 -18.39 -9.28
CA LEU A 103 0.67 -17.57 -8.28
C LEU A 103 -0.85 -17.78 -8.38
N PRO A 104 -1.58 -17.63 -7.27
CA PRO A 104 -3.03 -17.46 -7.35
C PRO A 104 -3.35 -16.17 -8.12
N PRO A 105 -4.59 -15.96 -8.57
CA PRO A 105 -5.01 -14.71 -9.19
C PRO A 105 -4.62 -13.51 -8.33
N VAL A 106 -4.05 -12.47 -8.95
CA VAL A 106 -3.59 -11.25 -8.27
C VAL A 106 -4.38 -10.05 -8.76
N LEU A 107 -5.09 -9.39 -7.85
CA LEU A 107 -5.79 -8.14 -8.08
C LEU A 107 -4.96 -6.99 -7.55
N THR A 108 -4.54 -6.09 -8.44
CA THR A 108 -3.71 -4.93 -8.06
C THR A 108 -4.49 -3.63 -8.12
N LEU A 109 -4.51 -2.87 -7.02
CA LEU A 109 -5.11 -1.55 -6.96
C LEU A 109 -4.05 -0.48 -7.24
N LEU A 110 -4.27 0.31 -8.28
CA LEU A 110 -3.49 1.48 -8.66
C LEU A 110 -4.28 2.76 -8.40
N GLY A 111 -3.60 3.88 -8.20
CA GLY A 111 -4.25 5.17 -8.03
C GLY A 111 -3.68 6.25 -8.93
N THR A 112 -4.49 7.21 -9.32
CA THR A 112 -4.03 8.42 -10.01
C THR A 112 -3.20 9.31 -9.09
N SER A 113 -3.50 9.28 -7.77
CA SER A 113 -2.81 10.07 -6.74
C SER A 113 -3.00 9.44 -5.36
N MET A 114 -2.42 10.08 -4.33
CA MET A 114 -2.86 9.89 -2.94
C MET A 114 -4.35 10.22 -2.83
N ASP A 115 -5.03 9.61 -1.86
CA ASP A 115 -6.46 9.80 -1.57
C ASP A 115 -7.42 9.50 -2.72
N ALA A 116 -6.95 8.77 -3.75
CA ALA A 116 -7.79 8.30 -4.86
C ALA A 116 -8.74 7.13 -4.47
N GLY A 117 -8.83 6.80 -3.18
CA GLY A 117 -9.76 5.79 -2.67
C GLY A 117 -9.25 4.34 -2.70
N LYS A 118 -7.96 4.10 -2.98
CA LYS A 118 -7.37 2.74 -3.05
C LYS A 118 -7.61 1.91 -1.79
N THR A 119 -7.25 2.43 -0.63
CA THR A 119 -7.35 1.70 0.65
C THR A 119 -8.80 1.36 0.99
N THR A 120 -9.73 2.28 0.71
CA THR A 120 -11.17 2.02 0.88
C THR A 120 -11.66 0.93 -0.08
N ALA A 121 -11.28 1.03 -1.36
CA ALA A 121 -11.65 0.02 -2.36
C ALA A 121 -11.06 -1.35 -2.01
N ALA A 122 -9.78 -1.41 -1.58
CA ALA A 122 -9.13 -2.64 -1.15
C ALA A 122 -9.87 -3.31 0.02
N ALA A 123 -10.21 -2.55 1.07
CA ALA A 123 -10.95 -3.08 2.22
C ALA A 123 -12.35 -3.59 1.82
N VAL A 124 -13.07 -2.86 0.95
CA VAL A 124 -14.39 -3.27 0.46
C VAL A 124 -14.29 -4.54 -0.38
N ILE A 125 -13.32 -4.64 -1.28
CA ILE A 125 -13.08 -5.80 -2.13
C ILE A 125 -12.73 -7.01 -1.27
N VAL A 126 -11.74 -6.89 -0.39
CA VAL A 126 -11.34 -7.96 0.54
C VAL A 126 -12.55 -8.45 1.33
N GLY A 127 -13.27 -7.53 2.01
CA GLY A 127 -14.44 -7.90 2.82
C GLY A 127 -15.57 -8.53 2.02
N GLY A 128 -15.76 -8.14 0.77
CA GLY A 128 -16.74 -8.75 -0.12
C GLY A 128 -16.35 -10.16 -0.58
N LEU A 129 -15.07 -10.37 -0.87
CA LEU A 129 -14.52 -11.67 -1.28
C LEU A 129 -14.49 -12.67 -0.12
N THR A 130 -14.05 -12.24 1.07
CA THR A 130 -14.01 -13.10 2.26
C THR A 130 -15.41 -13.51 2.73
N ARG A 131 -16.40 -12.62 2.67
CA ARG A 131 -17.81 -12.97 2.94
C ARG A 131 -18.38 -13.99 1.94
N ARG A 132 -17.78 -14.13 0.77
CA ARG A 132 -18.12 -15.19 -0.23
C ARG A 132 -17.36 -16.48 -0.01
N GLY A 133 -16.57 -16.58 1.07
CA GLY A 133 -15.82 -17.76 1.47
C GLY A 133 -14.46 -17.92 0.82
N LEU A 134 -13.95 -16.90 0.10
CA LEU A 134 -12.61 -16.92 -0.48
C LEU A 134 -11.56 -16.60 0.58
N ARG A 135 -10.44 -17.32 0.55
CA ARG A 135 -9.24 -17.02 1.34
C ARG A 135 -8.46 -15.96 0.60
N VAL A 136 -8.41 -14.77 1.18
CA VAL A 136 -7.78 -13.58 0.56
C VAL A 136 -6.51 -13.22 1.31
N ALA A 137 -5.37 -13.16 0.63
CA ALA A 137 -4.17 -12.55 1.17
C ALA A 137 -4.07 -11.08 0.72
N GLY A 138 -3.55 -10.21 1.60
CA GLY A 138 -3.47 -8.77 1.34
C GLY A 138 -2.05 -8.23 1.36
N GLY A 139 -1.70 -7.35 0.41
CA GLY A 139 -0.37 -6.77 0.35
C GLY A 139 -0.35 -5.28 0.04
N LYS A 140 0.62 -4.56 0.63
CA LYS A 140 0.94 -3.18 0.26
C LYS A 140 2.37 -3.10 -0.24
N LEU A 141 2.53 -2.75 -1.54
CA LEU A 141 3.80 -2.85 -2.24
C LEU A 141 4.67 -1.60 -2.14
N THR A 142 4.06 -0.40 -2.07
CA THR A 142 4.77 0.88 -2.14
C THR A 142 4.21 1.91 -1.17
N GLY A 143 4.99 2.95 -0.90
CA GLY A 143 4.62 4.10 -0.08
C GLY A 143 5.59 4.41 1.04
N VAL A 144 5.09 5.03 2.10
CA VAL A 144 5.82 5.32 3.33
C VAL A 144 5.22 4.48 4.46
N SER A 145 6.06 3.92 5.32
CA SER A 145 5.67 3.00 6.39
C SER A 145 4.48 3.54 7.20
N LEU A 146 3.37 2.80 7.12
CA LEU A 146 2.12 3.06 7.82
C LEU A 146 1.27 1.79 7.85
N ARG A 147 1.18 1.16 9.02
CA ARG A 147 0.44 -0.10 9.15
C ARG A 147 -1.09 0.05 9.02
N ARG A 148 -1.61 1.25 9.23
CA ARG A 148 -3.07 1.50 9.16
C ARG A 148 -3.70 0.94 7.89
N ASP A 149 -3.05 1.11 6.74
CA ASP A 149 -3.65 0.74 5.45
C ASP A 149 -3.73 -0.79 5.30
N ILE A 150 -2.67 -1.51 5.67
CA ILE A 150 -2.68 -2.98 5.61
C ILE A 150 -3.58 -3.59 6.70
N LEU A 151 -3.71 -2.94 7.86
CA LEU A 151 -4.61 -3.36 8.91
C LEU A 151 -6.09 -3.24 8.49
N GLN A 152 -6.45 -2.32 7.59
CA GLN A 152 -7.80 -2.26 7.04
C GLN A 152 -8.12 -3.49 6.17
N MET A 153 -7.15 -4.02 5.43
CA MET A 153 -7.34 -5.29 4.71
C MET A 153 -7.47 -6.46 5.67
N ALA A 154 -6.64 -6.51 6.74
CA ALA A 154 -6.75 -7.54 7.78
C ALA A 154 -8.09 -7.48 8.51
N ASP A 155 -8.55 -6.28 8.91
CA ASP A 155 -9.86 -6.06 9.54
C ASP A 155 -11.03 -6.46 8.62
N ALA A 156 -10.83 -6.37 7.30
CA ALA A 156 -11.78 -6.82 6.30
C ALA A 156 -11.75 -8.34 6.05
N GLY A 157 -10.78 -9.05 6.62
CA GLY A 157 -10.67 -10.50 6.59
C GLY A 157 -9.55 -11.05 5.71
N ALA A 158 -8.62 -10.23 5.22
CA ALA A 158 -7.42 -10.75 4.56
C ALA A 158 -6.46 -11.39 5.58
N ASP A 159 -6.02 -12.61 5.28
CA ASP A 159 -5.04 -13.35 6.08
C ASP A 159 -4.26 -14.33 5.17
N PRO A 160 -2.92 -14.24 5.09
CA PRO A 160 -2.07 -13.24 5.76
C PRO A 160 -2.12 -11.86 5.10
N VAL A 161 -1.57 -10.87 5.81
CA VAL A 161 -1.31 -9.54 5.26
C VAL A 161 0.17 -9.20 5.38
N SER A 162 0.72 -8.47 4.41
CA SER A 162 2.13 -8.06 4.41
C SER A 162 2.34 -6.71 3.71
N LEU A 163 3.37 -5.96 4.15
CA LEU A 163 3.73 -4.70 3.53
C LEU A 163 5.26 -4.58 3.40
N PHE A 164 5.71 -3.64 2.59
CA PHE A 164 7.15 -3.44 2.31
C PHE A 164 7.98 -3.22 3.58
N THR A 165 7.39 -2.73 4.67
CA THR A 165 8.07 -2.56 5.97
C THR A 165 8.51 -3.90 6.58
N ASP A 166 7.76 -4.97 6.36
CA ASP A 166 8.08 -6.32 6.84
C ASP A 166 9.38 -6.85 6.19
N PHE A 167 9.78 -6.26 5.05
CA PHE A 167 11.01 -6.55 4.32
C PHE A 167 12.11 -5.50 4.51
N GLY A 168 12.03 -4.71 5.58
CA GLY A 168 13.06 -3.77 5.99
C GLY A 168 13.04 -2.43 5.24
N VAL A 169 11.94 -2.06 4.62
CA VAL A 169 11.79 -0.81 3.88
C VAL A 169 10.90 0.17 4.63
N VAL A 170 11.43 1.35 5.00
CA VAL A 170 10.64 2.44 5.61
C VAL A 170 9.92 3.26 4.56
N THR A 171 10.62 3.57 3.47
CA THR A 171 10.09 4.32 2.32
C THR A 171 10.48 3.58 1.05
N SER A 172 9.51 3.22 0.25
CA SER A 172 9.79 2.60 -1.04
C SER A 172 10.31 3.61 -2.07
N SER A 173 11.05 3.10 -3.04
CA SER A 173 11.66 3.87 -4.12
C SER A 173 11.69 3.01 -5.39
N PRO A 174 11.98 3.58 -6.57
CA PRO A 174 12.13 2.80 -7.79
C PRO A 174 13.13 1.64 -7.67
N GLU A 175 14.18 1.80 -6.86
CA GLU A 175 15.25 0.81 -6.69
C GLU A 175 14.83 -0.36 -5.79
N ASN A 176 14.09 -0.07 -4.70
CA ASN A 176 13.76 -1.09 -3.70
C ASN A 176 12.35 -1.69 -3.89
N ALA A 177 11.43 -1.01 -4.60
CA ALA A 177 10.06 -1.47 -4.76
C ALA A 177 9.93 -2.80 -5.54
N PRO A 178 10.59 -3.01 -6.71
CA PRO A 178 10.44 -4.28 -7.43
C PRO A 178 10.95 -5.51 -6.66
N PRO A 179 12.15 -5.52 -6.05
CA PRO A 179 12.60 -6.68 -5.27
C PRO A 179 11.73 -6.92 -4.03
N THR A 180 11.19 -5.87 -3.42
CA THR A 180 10.30 -5.99 -2.25
C THR A 180 8.92 -6.51 -2.67
N ALA A 181 8.39 -6.07 -3.81
CA ALA A 181 7.12 -6.58 -4.34
C ALA A 181 7.16 -8.08 -4.62
N ARG A 182 8.28 -8.59 -5.19
CA ARG A 182 8.49 -10.04 -5.38
C ARG A 182 8.47 -10.79 -4.06
N ALA A 183 9.17 -10.26 -3.05
CA ALA A 183 9.22 -10.88 -1.73
C ALA A 183 7.85 -10.90 -1.03
N ILE A 184 7.07 -9.82 -1.13
CA ILE A 184 5.70 -9.76 -0.59
C ILE A 184 4.81 -10.80 -1.30
N LEU A 185 4.84 -10.85 -2.62
CA LEU A 185 4.06 -11.82 -3.39
C LEU A 185 4.43 -13.27 -3.02
N ALA A 186 5.73 -13.56 -2.93
CA ALA A 186 6.21 -14.88 -2.54
C ALA A 186 5.72 -15.26 -1.14
N HIS A 187 5.87 -14.37 -0.18
CA HIS A 187 5.44 -14.59 1.20
C HIS A 187 3.91 -14.79 1.31
N LEU A 188 3.12 -13.98 0.61
CA LEU A 188 1.65 -14.13 0.62
C LEU A 188 1.20 -15.44 -0.03
N ALA A 189 1.91 -15.88 -1.07
CA ALA A 189 1.59 -17.13 -1.78
C ALA A 189 1.86 -18.39 -0.95
N GLU A 190 2.75 -18.34 0.07
CA GLU A 190 3.03 -19.48 0.97
C GLU A 190 1.78 -20.00 1.71
N SER A 191 0.79 -19.13 1.96
CA SER A 191 -0.47 -19.50 2.61
C SER A 191 -1.48 -20.16 1.66
N GLU A 192 -1.13 -20.30 0.39
CA GLU A 192 -2.01 -20.85 -0.67
C GLU A 192 -3.41 -20.19 -0.68
N PRO A 193 -3.50 -18.84 -0.74
CA PRO A 193 -4.78 -18.16 -0.78
C PRO A 193 -5.50 -18.42 -2.12
N ASP A 194 -6.82 -18.23 -2.15
CA ASP A 194 -7.60 -18.32 -3.39
C ASP A 194 -7.33 -17.13 -4.32
N LEU A 195 -6.92 -15.97 -3.74
CA LEU A 195 -6.42 -14.79 -4.47
C LEU A 195 -5.60 -13.87 -3.57
N ILE A 196 -4.80 -13.01 -4.21
CA ILE A 196 -4.02 -11.96 -3.54
C ILE A 196 -4.56 -10.60 -3.97
N VAL A 197 -4.82 -9.70 -3.01
CA VAL A 197 -5.18 -8.30 -3.25
C VAL A 197 -4.00 -7.40 -2.88
N LEU A 198 -3.50 -6.63 -3.84
CA LEU A 198 -2.35 -5.74 -3.66
C LEU A 198 -2.73 -4.28 -3.81
N GLU A 199 -2.25 -3.44 -2.90
CA GLU A 199 -2.32 -1.98 -3.02
C GLU A 199 -0.95 -1.41 -3.37
N MET A 200 -0.87 -0.62 -4.44
CA MET A 200 0.27 0.25 -4.71
C MET A 200 -0.01 1.63 -4.12
N GLY A 201 0.70 1.96 -3.04
CA GLY A 201 0.59 3.26 -2.38
C GLY A 201 1.10 4.40 -3.24
N ASP A 202 0.55 5.62 -3.02
CA ASP A 202 0.75 6.82 -3.83
C ASP A 202 0.01 6.74 -5.20
N GLY A 203 0.39 7.61 -6.13
CA GLY A 203 -0.14 7.64 -7.49
C GLY A 203 0.81 7.04 -8.50
N LEU A 204 0.30 6.74 -9.69
CA LEU A 204 1.07 6.21 -10.82
C LEU A 204 2.31 7.05 -11.17
N LEU A 205 2.24 8.37 -11.01
CA LEU A 205 3.35 9.29 -11.27
C LEU A 205 4.14 9.64 -10.00
N GLY A 206 3.88 8.94 -8.90
CA GLY A 206 4.60 9.13 -7.64
C GLY A 206 6.02 8.58 -7.66
N THR A 207 6.79 8.94 -6.63
CA THR A 207 8.21 8.61 -6.53
C THR A 207 8.51 7.30 -5.80
N TYR A 208 7.47 6.58 -5.35
CA TYR A 208 7.62 5.40 -4.50
C TYR A 208 7.79 4.08 -5.25
N GLY A 209 8.03 4.11 -6.57
CA GLY A 209 8.40 2.95 -7.35
C GLY A 209 7.23 2.18 -7.98
N VAL A 210 6.02 2.76 -8.06
CA VAL A 210 4.87 2.14 -8.75
C VAL A 210 5.23 1.81 -10.21
N GLN A 211 5.77 2.77 -10.96
CA GLN A 211 6.18 2.55 -12.35
C GLN A 211 7.28 1.49 -12.47
N ALA A 212 8.25 1.46 -11.54
CA ALA A 212 9.31 0.47 -11.57
C ALA A 212 8.78 -0.97 -11.37
N ILE A 213 7.70 -1.14 -10.58
CA ILE A 213 7.00 -2.43 -10.46
C ILE A 213 6.31 -2.77 -11.79
N LEU A 214 5.62 -1.82 -12.42
CA LEU A 214 4.94 -2.02 -13.70
C LEU A 214 5.92 -2.27 -14.85
N ASP A 215 7.13 -1.71 -14.79
CA ASP A 215 8.21 -1.95 -15.77
C ASP A 215 8.85 -3.34 -15.62
N ALA A 216 8.69 -4.00 -14.47
CA ALA A 216 9.21 -5.33 -14.22
C ALA A 216 8.32 -6.39 -14.90
N PRO A 217 8.81 -7.11 -15.95
CA PRO A 217 7.94 -8.00 -16.75
C PRO A 217 7.32 -9.14 -15.95
N ASP A 218 8.05 -9.68 -14.99
CA ASP A 218 7.59 -10.76 -14.10
C ASP A 218 6.49 -10.31 -13.13
N LEU A 219 6.60 -9.09 -12.57
CA LEU A 219 5.57 -8.53 -11.70
C LEU A 219 4.33 -8.10 -12.48
N ARG A 220 4.53 -7.58 -13.69
CA ARG A 220 3.42 -7.28 -14.60
C ARG A 220 2.68 -8.55 -15.00
N ALA A 221 3.40 -9.61 -15.35
CA ALA A 221 2.82 -10.92 -15.68
C ALA A 221 2.14 -11.58 -14.47
N ALA A 222 2.58 -11.30 -13.25
CA ALA A 222 1.94 -11.77 -12.02
C ALA A 222 0.59 -11.10 -11.74
N THR A 223 0.34 -9.89 -12.28
CA THR A 223 -0.91 -9.15 -12.09
C THR A 223 -1.98 -9.69 -13.03
N THR A 224 -3.05 -10.27 -12.48
CA THR A 224 -4.19 -10.81 -13.26
C THR A 224 -5.17 -9.72 -13.67
N ALA A 225 -5.50 -8.80 -12.74
CA ALA A 225 -6.43 -7.70 -12.99
C ALA A 225 -5.99 -6.43 -12.25
N ILE A 226 -6.37 -5.28 -12.79
CA ILE A 226 -6.04 -3.95 -12.24
C ILE A 226 -7.33 -3.18 -11.95
N VAL A 227 -7.49 -2.74 -10.70
CA VAL A 227 -8.48 -1.74 -10.29
C VAL A 227 -7.82 -0.37 -10.29
N LEU A 228 -8.26 0.52 -11.16
CA LEU A 228 -7.79 1.90 -11.20
C LEU A 228 -8.66 2.78 -10.31
N CYS A 229 -8.12 3.30 -9.23
CA CYS A 229 -8.75 4.29 -8.39
C CYS A 229 -8.40 5.71 -8.89
N ALA A 230 -9.39 6.49 -9.30
CA ALA A 230 -9.19 7.81 -9.88
C ALA A 230 -9.98 8.89 -9.14
N GLN A 231 -9.40 10.11 -9.08
CA GLN A 231 -10.04 11.27 -8.48
C GLN A 231 -11.12 11.86 -9.40
N ASP A 232 -10.83 11.92 -10.68
CA ASP A 232 -11.65 12.60 -11.68
C ASP A 232 -11.47 11.95 -13.08
N PRO A 233 -12.29 12.37 -14.07
CA PRO A 233 -12.22 11.83 -15.43
C PRO A 233 -10.89 12.03 -16.14
N VAL A 234 -10.20 13.16 -15.94
CA VAL A 234 -8.89 13.44 -16.57
C VAL A 234 -7.83 12.51 -15.98
N GLY A 235 -7.85 12.34 -14.66
CA GLY A 235 -6.98 11.38 -13.97
C GLY A 235 -7.20 9.95 -14.45
N ALA A 236 -8.45 9.50 -14.57
CA ALA A 236 -8.78 8.18 -15.08
C ALA A 236 -8.28 7.97 -16.52
N TRP A 237 -8.54 8.94 -17.40
CA TRP A 237 -8.08 8.90 -18.78
C TRP A 237 -6.55 8.90 -18.87
N GLY A 238 -5.88 9.83 -18.17
CA GLY A 238 -4.42 9.93 -18.18
C GLY A 238 -3.73 8.68 -17.64
N ALA A 239 -4.27 8.09 -16.58
CA ALA A 239 -3.75 6.84 -16.02
C ALA A 239 -3.90 5.68 -17.00
N GLN A 240 -5.05 5.55 -17.68
CA GLN A 240 -5.27 4.51 -18.68
C GLN A 240 -4.32 4.65 -19.86
N GLN A 241 -4.08 5.88 -20.35
CA GLN A 241 -3.09 6.13 -21.42
C GLN A 241 -1.68 5.79 -20.93
N LEU A 242 -1.29 6.21 -19.74
CA LEU A 242 0.02 5.92 -19.18
C LEU A 242 0.26 4.40 -19.07
N LEU A 243 -0.72 3.66 -18.57
CA LEU A 243 -0.64 2.20 -18.47
C LEU A 243 -0.46 1.55 -19.85
N ALA A 244 -1.24 1.99 -20.83
CA ALA A 244 -1.18 1.44 -22.19
C ALA A 244 0.14 1.79 -22.90
N ASP A 245 0.55 3.05 -22.87
CA ASP A 245 1.64 3.56 -23.68
C ASP A 245 3.02 3.20 -23.12
N ARG A 246 3.15 3.09 -21.78
CA ARG A 246 4.45 2.88 -21.14
C ARG A 246 4.63 1.50 -20.52
N HIS A 247 3.54 0.87 -20.06
CA HIS A 247 3.64 -0.34 -19.25
C HIS A 247 2.97 -1.56 -19.89
N GLU A 248 2.47 -1.43 -21.14
CA GLU A 248 1.76 -2.53 -21.82
C GLU A 248 0.67 -3.15 -20.93
N ALA A 249 0.02 -2.32 -20.12
CA ALA A 249 -0.98 -2.71 -19.13
C ALA A 249 -2.28 -1.94 -19.35
N ARG A 250 -3.39 -2.47 -18.84
CA ARG A 250 -4.68 -1.80 -18.88
C ARG A 250 -5.42 -2.02 -17.57
N ALA A 251 -6.16 -1.02 -17.13
CA ALA A 251 -7.11 -1.21 -16.04
C ALA A 251 -8.22 -2.16 -16.49
N SER A 252 -8.68 -3.02 -15.59
CA SER A 252 -9.82 -3.91 -15.80
C SER A 252 -11.13 -3.22 -15.43
N LEU A 253 -11.09 -2.35 -14.42
CA LEU A 253 -12.23 -1.54 -13.97
C LEU A 253 -11.74 -0.30 -13.22
N VAL A 254 -12.66 0.65 -13.01
CA VAL A 254 -12.40 1.93 -12.33
C VAL A 254 -13.20 2.02 -11.03
N SER A 255 -12.57 2.61 -10.00
CA SER A 255 -13.23 2.98 -8.73
C SER A 255 -12.68 4.33 -8.22
N GLY A 256 -13.02 4.69 -6.99
CA GLY A 256 -12.60 5.93 -6.35
C GLY A 256 -13.54 7.10 -6.62
N PRO A 257 -13.17 8.34 -6.23
CA PRO A 257 -14.03 9.52 -6.29
C PRO A 257 -14.65 9.82 -7.66
N VAL A 258 -13.96 9.48 -8.74
CA VAL A 258 -14.54 9.61 -10.11
C VAL A 258 -15.87 8.87 -10.27
N THR A 259 -16.12 7.86 -9.43
CA THR A 259 -17.35 7.05 -9.48
C THR A 259 -18.44 7.50 -8.50
N ASP A 260 -18.24 8.61 -7.76
CA ASP A 260 -19.20 9.11 -6.76
C ASP A 260 -20.55 9.54 -7.35
N ASN A 261 -20.54 9.84 -8.64
CA ASN A 261 -21.75 10.26 -9.35
C ASN A 261 -21.86 9.63 -10.76
N PRO A 262 -23.07 9.64 -11.37
CA PRO A 262 -23.28 9.06 -12.69
C PRO A 262 -22.40 9.64 -13.80
N VAL A 263 -22.08 10.93 -13.74
CA VAL A 263 -21.32 11.62 -14.80
C VAL A 263 -19.91 11.02 -14.93
N GLY A 264 -19.22 10.82 -13.81
CA GLY A 264 -17.89 10.21 -13.83
C GLY A 264 -17.93 8.72 -14.22
N ARG A 265 -18.94 7.96 -13.74
CA ARG A 265 -19.12 6.57 -14.15
C ARG A 265 -19.39 6.44 -15.65
N GLU A 266 -20.33 7.23 -16.19
CA GLU A 266 -20.61 7.23 -17.62
C GLU A 266 -19.41 7.60 -18.47
N PHE A 267 -18.57 8.53 -18.00
CA PHE A 267 -17.32 8.85 -18.67
C PHE A 267 -16.41 7.60 -18.75
N CYS A 268 -16.17 6.92 -17.64
CA CYS A 268 -15.35 5.72 -17.61
C CYS A 268 -15.91 4.63 -18.54
N GLU A 269 -17.20 4.37 -18.48
CA GLU A 269 -17.85 3.33 -19.29
C GLU A 269 -17.90 3.68 -20.79
N LYS A 270 -18.30 4.90 -21.14
CA LYS A 270 -18.53 5.29 -22.54
C LYS A 270 -17.28 5.77 -23.25
N GLN A 271 -16.35 6.45 -22.55
CA GLN A 271 -15.16 7.03 -23.17
C GLN A 271 -13.92 6.16 -22.98
N LEU A 272 -13.80 5.46 -21.84
CA LEU A 272 -12.66 4.58 -21.59
C LEU A 272 -12.97 3.10 -21.88
N GLY A 273 -14.26 2.74 -22.01
CA GLY A 273 -14.67 1.35 -22.17
C GLY A 273 -14.41 0.48 -20.93
N LEU A 274 -14.36 1.10 -19.75
CA LEU A 274 -14.03 0.42 -18.49
C LEU A 274 -15.24 0.41 -17.56
N PRO A 275 -15.64 -0.74 -17.01
CA PRO A 275 -16.64 -0.80 -15.95
C PRO A 275 -16.23 0.11 -14.78
N ALA A 276 -17.20 0.82 -14.19
CA ALA A 276 -16.93 1.79 -13.14
C ALA A 276 -17.87 1.60 -11.95
N TYR A 277 -17.30 1.24 -10.80
CA TYR A 277 -18.04 0.90 -9.58
C TYR A 277 -17.54 1.70 -8.39
N ASN A 278 -18.47 2.26 -7.62
CA ASN A 278 -18.15 2.99 -6.40
C ASN A 278 -18.01 2.04 -5.22
N ALA A 279 -16.90 2.11 -4.50
CA ALA A 279 -16.63 1.23 -3.37
C ALA A 279 -17.63 1.38 -2.20
N LEU A 280 -18.18 2.59 -2.01
CA LEU A 280 -19.10 2.89 -0.90
C LEU A 280 -20.58 2.78 -1.30
N LEU A 281 -20.91 3.19 -2.54
CA LEU A 281 -22.29 3.25 -3.00
C LEU A 281 -22.74 1.96 -3.69
N ALA A 282 -21.82 1.20 -4.27
CA ALA A 282 -22.07 -0.03 -5.03
C ALA A 282 -21.04 -1.12 -4.70
N PRO A 283 -20.85 -1.46 -3.41
CA PRO A 283 -19.79 -2.41 -2.98
C PRO A 283 -19.96 -3.81 -3.57
N ALA A 284 -21.19 -4.28 -3.74
CA ALA A 284 -21.45 -5.61 -4.30
C ALA A 284 -21.05 -5.68 -5.78
N GLU A 285 -21.39 -4.66 -6.54
CA GLU A 285 -21.08 -4.52 -7.97
C GLU A 285 -19.56 -4.38 -8.18
N LEU A 286 -18.85 -3.67 -7.29
CA LEU A 286 -17.39 -3.59 -7.34
C LEU A 286 -16.76 -4.97 -7.15
N VAL A 287 -17.23 -5.73 -6.17
CA VAL A 287 -16.73 -7.09 -5.91
C VAL A 287 -17.04 -8.03 -7.07
N ASP A 288 -18.26 -7.96 -7.63
CA ASP A 288 -18.64 -8.74 -8.81
C ASP A 288 -17.76 -8.40 -10.02
N GLY A 289 -17.52 -7.11 -10.26
CA GLY A 289 -16.63 -6.66 -11.33
C GLY A 289 -15.18 -7.13 -11.14
N CYS A 290 -14.70 -7.22 -9.90
CA CYS A 290 -13.39 -7.80 -9.61
C CYS A 290 -13.35 -9.31 -9.91
N LEU A 291 -14.39 -10.05 -9.53
CA LEU A 291 -14.48 -11.50 -9.84
C LEU A 291 -14.52 -11.74 -11.35
N ASP A 292 -15.29 -10.95 -12.09
CA ASP A 292 -15.32 -11.05 -13.55
C ASP A 292 -13.94 -10.76 -14.17
N ALA A 293 -13.26 -9.73 -13.69
CA ALA A 293 -11.92 -9.36 -14.16
C ALA A 293 -10.85 -10.42 -13.83
N LEU A 294 -11.07 -11.20 -12.76
CA LEU A 294 -10.22 -12.32 -12.34
C LEU A 294 -10.65 -13.66 -12.96
N GLU A 295 -11.73 -13.68 -13.74
CA GLU A 295 -12.35 -14.89 -14.29
C GLU A 295 -12.75 -15.91 -13.19
N LEU A 296 -13.11 -15.41 -12.00
CA LEU A 296 -13.55 -16.20 -10.86
C LEU A 296 -15.08 -16.26 -10.78
N PRO A 297 -15.66 -17.38 -10.29
CA PRO A 297 -17.10 -17.51 -10.19
C PRO A 297 -17.69 -16.53 -9.16
N ARG A 298 -18.81 -15.88 -9.49
CA ARG A 298 -19.55 -14.98 -8.58
C ARG A 298 -20.32 -15.72 -7.47
N GLY A 299 -20.41 -17.05 -7.55
CA GLY A 299 -21.20 -17.86 -6.64
C GLY A 299 -20.62 -17.90 -5.23
N ALA A 300 -21.51 -17.83 -4.23
CA ALA A 300 -21.14 -18.06 -2.84
C ALA A 300 -20.62 -19.50 -2.70
N VAL A 301 -19.40 -19.67 -2.24
CA VAL A 301 -19.02 -20.93 -1.58
C VAL A 301 -19.91 -21.00 -0.34
N ALA A 302 -20.75 -22.01 -0.25
CA ALA A 302 -21.61 -22.21 0.91
C ALA A 302 -20.73 -22.23 2.16
N VAL A 303 -20.88 -21.24 3.04
CA VAL A 303 -20.26 -21.27 4.36
C VAL A 303 -20.84 -22.51 5.05
N PRO A 304 -20.04 -23.47 5.48
CA PRO A 304 -20.57 -24.55 6.32
C PRO A 304 -21.19 -23.88 7.56
N SER A 305 -22.47 -24.12 7.80
CA SER A 305 -23.13 -23.67 9.01
C SER A 305 -22.39 -24.22 10.25
N PRO A 306 -22.28 -23.43 11.33
CA PRO A 306 -21.54 -23.81 12.52
C PRO A 306 -22.08 -25.04 13.20
#